data_4148cd83eed0efb2ae467c474d014bce
#
_entry.id   4148cd83eed0efb2ae467c474d014bce
#
_cell.length_a   1.000
_cell.length_b   1.000
_cell.length_c   1.000
_cell.angle_alpha   90.00
_cell.angle_beta   90.00
_cell.angle_gamma   90.00
#
_symmetry.space_group_name_H-M   'P 1'
#
loop_
_entity.id
_entity.type
_entity.pdbx_description
1 polymer ?
#
loop_
_entity_poly.entity_id
_entity_poly.type
_entity_poly.pdbx_seq_one_letter_code
_entity_poly.pdbx_strand_id
1 'polypeptide(L)'
;FANGARYIAGNRCDKPLKKESPTAQYNLYDYKKELLASYKPCTGPRGTIGIPMGLNMFELYPFWYTFFTKLGFGVFHSPESDRKLYFRGQHTIPSDTVCYPAKLLHGHVEALVEAGVDNIFYPCMPYNFDEGKSDNNYNCPVVAYYPELLAANVPDLKKVRYLNPYFGLHRPRDFAKRAEA
;
A
#
# COMPACT_ATOMS: atom_id res chain seq x y z
N PHE A 1 37.89 -5.51 21.20
CA PHE A 1 39.30 -5.15 21.32
C PHE A 1 39.59 -4.69 22.75
N ALA A 2 40.84 -4.83 23.20
CA ALA A 2 41.25 -4.48 24.58
C ALA A 2 40.99 -2.99 24.94
N ASN A 3 40.88 -2.12 23.96
CA ASN A 3 40.53 -0.69 24.10
C ASN A 3 39.02 -0.40 24.09
N GLY A 4 38.17 -1.41 24.18
CA GLY A 4 36.71 -1.24 24.13
C GLY A 4 36.11 -0.95 22.73
N ALA A 5 36.96 -0.86 21.70
CA ALA A 5 36.46 -0.61 20.32
C ALA A 5 35.67 -1.81 19.79
N ARG A 6 34.55 -1.52 19.16
CA ARG A 6 33.71 -2.51 18.47
C ARG A 6 33.99 -2.41 16.99
N TYR A 7 34.16 -3.55 16.32
CA TYR A 7 34.37 -3.64 14.91
C TYR A 7 33.42 -4.67 14.30
N ILE A 8 32.74 -4.28 13.24
CA ILE A 8 31.83 -5.14 12.48
C ILE A 8 32.34 -5.20 11.04
N ALA A 9 32.85 -6.38 10.63
CA ALA A 9 33.31 -6.60 9.26
C ALA A 9 32.12 -6.88 8.32
N GLY A 10 32.25 -6.48 7.06
CA GLY A 10 31.23 -6.73 6.02
C GLY A 10 29.95 -5.92 6.14
N ASN A 11 29.85 -5.05 7.12
CA ASN A 11 28.68 -4.19 7.30
C ASN A 11 28.75 -2.99 6.35
N ARG A 12 27.64 -2.76 5.61
CA ARG A 12 27.48 -1.59 4.73
C ARG A 12 26.64 -0.48 5.34
N CYS A 13 26.24 -0.62 6.63
CA CYS A 13 25.41 0.33 7.34
C CYS A 13 26.09 0.70 8.64
N ASP A 14 26.27 2.00 8.91
CA ASP A 14 26.91 2.51 10.13
C ASP A 14 26.00 2.49 11.38
N LYS A 15 24.71 2.16 11.25
CA LYS A 15 23.76 2.10 12.38
C LYS A 15 24.26 1.28 13.58
N PRO A 16 24.84 0.07 13.40
CA PRO A 16 25.34 -0.71 14.53
C PRO A 16 26.51 -0.04 15.26
N LEU A 17 27.23 0.85 14.60
CA LEU A 17 28.36 1.57 15.17
C LEU A 17 27.94 2.87 15.87
N LYS A 18 26.65 3.20 15.86
CA LYS A 18 26.10 4.45 16.43
C LYS A 18 26.81 5.72 15.96
N LYS A 19 27.34 5.71 14.74
CA LYS A 19 27.87 6.93 14.14
C LYS A 19 26.71 7.87 13.82
N GLU A 20 26.70 9.03 14.44
CA GLU A 20 25.76 10.08 14.11
C GLU A 20 26.11 10.64 12.71
N SER A 21 25.10 10.76 11.87
CA SER A 21 25.26 11.47 10.59
C SER A 21 25.50 12.95 10.88
N PRO A 22 26.59 13.56 10.40
CA PRO A 22 26.94 14.94 10.74
C PRO A 22 26.03 16.02 10.15
N THR A 23 25.05 15.61 9.35
CA THR A 23 24.08 16.54 8.73
C THR A 23 22.67 16.00 8.94
N ALA A 24 21.79 16.85 9.50
CA ALA A 24 20.36 16.61 9.47
C ALA A 24 19.91 16.63 8.00
N GLN A 25 19.93 15.47 7.35
CA GLN A 25 19.37 15.34 6.01
C GLN A 25 17.85 15.37 6.11
N TYR A 26 17.21 16.13 5.25
CA TYR A 26 15.76 16.09 5.10
C TYR A 26 15.33 14.66 4.76
N ASN A 27 14.48 14.07 5.59
CA ASN A 27 13.91 12.77 5.32
C ASN A 27 12.69 12.93 4.42
N LEU A 28 12.86 12.73 3.13
CA LEU A 28 11.76 12.85 2.17
C LEU A 28 10.66 11.80 2.38
N TYR A 29 10.95 10.68 3.06
CA TYR A 29 9.92 9.71 3.42
C TYR A 29 9.00 10.24 4.53
N ASP A 30 9.53 10.96 5.51
CA ASP A 30 8.71 11.60 6.55
C ASP A 30 7.83 12.69 5.93
N TYR A 31 8.40 13.53 5.08
CA TYR A 31 7.63 14.52 4.32
C TYR A 31 6.50 13.89 3.48
N LYS A 32 6.79 12.77 2.80
CA LYS A 32 5.79 12.03 2.04
C LYS A 32 4.67 11.49 2.93
N LYS A 33 5.01 10.95 4.10
CA LYS A 33 4.00 10.49 5.08
C LYS A 33 3.11 11.62 5.56
N GLU A 34 3.68 12.78 5.87
CA GLU A 34 2.92 13.99 6.24
C GLU A 34 1.99 14.44 5.10
N LEU A 35 2.49 14.45 3.86
CA LEU A 35 1.70 14.78 2.68
C LEU A 35 0.52 13.81 2.51
N LEU A 36 0.74 12.50 2.60
CA LEU A 36 -0.33 11.51 2.52
C LEU A 36 -1.32 11.62 3.68
N ALA A 37 -0.84 11.94 4.88
CA ALA A 37 -1.69 12.17 6.05
C ALA A 37 -2.57 13.44 5.95
N SER A 38 -2.31 14.32 4.99
CA SER A 38 -3.17 15.48 4.70
C SER A 38 -4.50 15.08 4.04
N TYR A 39 -4.55 13.96 3.37
CA TYR A 39 -5.76 13.39 2.76
C TYR A 39 -6.62 12.73 3.86
N LYS A 40 -7.49 13.52 4.50
CA LYS A 40 -8.29 13.02 5.62
C LYS A 40 -9.42 12.12 5.16
N PRO A 41 -9.77 11.08 5.92
CA PRO A 41 -10.96 10.29 5.68
C PRO A 41 -12.20 11.19 5.56
N CYS A 42 -13.08 10.86 4.62
CA CYS A 42 -14.30 11.62 4.36
C CYS A 42 -15.46 10.67 4.07
N THR A 43 -16.67 11.18 4.23
CA THR A 43 -17.91 10.51 3.85
C THR A 43 -18.43 11.02 2.51
N GLY A 44 -19.26 10.24 1.83
CA GLY A 44 -19.87 10.63 0.57
C GLY A 44 -21.24 10.01 0.36
N PRO A 45 -22.12 10.61 -0.46
CA PRO A 45 -23.49 10.15 -0.66
C PRO A 45 -23.62 8.79 -1.35
N ARG A 46 -22.55 8.31 -1.97
CA ARG A 46 -22.51 7.02 -2.69
C ARG A 46 -21.94 5.87 -1.85
N GLY A 47 -21.75 6.07 -0.54
CA GLY A 47 -21.11 5.10 0.36
C GLY A 47 -19.61 5.32 0.47
N THR A 48 -18.91 4.35 1.04
CA THR A 48 -17.50 4.46 1.43
C THR A 48 -16.62 3.49 0.65
N ILE A 49 -15.41 3.94 0.32
CA ILE A 49 -14.34 3.15 -0.29
C ILE A 49 -13.16 3.09 0.68
N GLY A 50 -12.81 1.90 1.11
CA GLY A 50 -11.60 1.62 1.87
C GLY A 50 -10.42 1.35 0.94
N ILE A 51 -9.29 2.00 1.19
CA ILE A 51 -8.03 1.84 0.42
C ILE A 51 -6.96 1.26 1.34
N PRO A 52 -6.43 0.05 1.06
CA PRO A 52 -5.34 -0.52 1.83
C PRO A 52 -4.02 0.19 1.52
N MET A 53 -3.37 0.77 2.54
CA MET A 53 -2.18 1.61 2.41
C MET A 53 -0.88 0.77 2.35
N GLY A 54 -0.75 -0.05 1.33
CA GLY A 54 0.44 -0.89 1.11
C GLY A 54 0.81 -0.99 -0.36
N LEU A 55 2.07 -1.35 -0.63
CA LEU A 55 2.63 -1.47 -1.96
C LEU A 55 2.35 -0.21 -2.82
N ASN A 56 1.89 -0.39 -4.07
CA ASN A 56 1.57 0.69 -4.99
C ASN A 56 0.38 1.58 -4.55
N MET A 57 -0.49 1.11 -3.67
CA MET A 57 -1.61 1.92 -3.17
C MET A 57 -1.13 3.08 -2.31
N PHE A 58 -0.03 2.91 -1.58
CA PHE A 58 0.59 3.98 -0.82
C PHE A 58 1.05 5.13 -1.74
N GLU A 59 1.68 4.81 -2.88
CA GLU A 59 2.13 5.79 -3.86
C GLU A 59 0.97 6.47 -4.59
N LEU A 60 -0.05 5.69 -4.95
CA LEU A 60 -1.18 6.13 -5.77
C LEU A 60 -2.36 6.67 -4.93
N TYR A 61 -2.22 6.75 -3.61
CA TYR A 61 -3.30 7.18 -2.74
C TYR A 61 -3.88 8.56 -3.12
N PRO A 62 -3.10 9.61 -3.41
CA PRO A 62 -3.63 10.91 -3.83
C PRO A 62 -4.51 10.83 -5.09
N PHE A 63 -4.11 10.00 -6.04
CA PHE A 63 -4.89 9.77 -7.27
C PHE A 63 -6.24 9.10 -6.95
N TRP A 64 -6.22 7.99 -6.21
CA TRP A 64 -7.45 7.25 -5.90
C TRP A 64 -8.37 8.01 -4.96
N TYR A 65 -7.81 8.73 -3.99
CA TYR A 65 -8.59 9.62 -3.13
C TYR A 65 -9.35 10.67 -3.93
N THR A 66 -8.63 11.36 -4.84
CA THR A 66 -9.23 12.38 -5.70
C THR A 66 -10.28 11.77 -6.64
N PHE A 67 -9.98 10.63 -7.24
CA PHE A 67 -10.87 9.93 -8.14
C PHE A 67 -12.20 9.58 -7.47
N PHE A 68 -12.16 8.89 -6.33
CA PHE A 68 -13.38 8.47 -5.65
C PHE A 68 -14.16 9.62 -5.03
N THR A 69 -13.50 10.62 -4.47
CA THR A 69 -14.19 11.79 -3.91
C THR A 69 -14.90 12.60 -5.00
N LYS A 70 -14.30 12.73 -6.19
CA LYS A 70 -14.94 13.37 -7.36
C LYS A 70 -16.13 12.57 -7.88
N LEU A 71 -16.16 11.27 -7.69
CA LEU A 71 -17.31 10.41 -8.01
C LEU A 71 -18.38 10.41 -6.91
N GLY A 72 -18.20 11.14 -5.81
CA GLY A 72 -19.16 11.25 -4.71
C GLY A 72 -19.08 10.14 -3.67
N PHE A 73 -17.99 9.35 -3.64
CA PHE A 73 -17.73 8.40 -2.57
C PHE A 73 -16.99 9.05 -1.41
N GLY A 74 -17.25 8.58 -0.21
CA GLY A 74 -16.36 8.76 0.93
C GLY A 74 -15.13 7.88 0.79
N VAL A 75 -13.97 8.35 1.25
CA VAL A 75 -12.73 7.57 1.18
C VAL A 75 -12.13 7.40 2.57
N PHE A 76 -11.82 6.15 2.89
CA PHE A 76 -11.10 5.75 4.08
C PHE A 76 -9.84 5.02 3.70
N HIS A 77 -8.79 5.18 4.48
CA HIS A 77 -7.58 4.38 4.31
C HIS A 77 -7.33 3.52 5.55
N SER A 78 -6.66 2.41 5.37
CA SER A 78 -6.21 1.58 6.46
C SER A 78 -5.17 2.31 7.33
N PRO A 79 -4.98 1.92 8.60
CA PRO A 79 -4.02 2.55 9.48
C PRO A 79 -2.58 2.39 8.98
N GLU A 80 -1.66 3.13 9.60
CA GLU A 80 -0.22 3.03 9.30
C GLU A 80 0.30 1.61 9.59
N SER A 81 1.24 1.15 8.74
CA SER A 81 1.85 -0.17 8.87
C SER A 81 2.68 -0.27 10.14
N ASP A 82 2.34 -1.18 11.01
CA ASP A 82 3.09 -1.52 12.21
C ASP A 82 3.08 -3.04 12.46
N ARG A 83 3.74 -3.45 13.53
CA ARG A 83 3.79 -4.86 13.94
C ARG A 83 2.42 -5.41 14.36
N LYS A 84 1.56 -4.57 14.93
CA LYS A 84 0.19 -4.99 15.33
C LYS A 84 -0.66 -5.27 14.10
N LEU A 85 -0.55 -4.41 13.09
CA LEU A 85 -1.22 -4.61 11.81
C LEU A 85 -0.77 -5.91 11.12
N TYR A 86 0.54 -6.23 11.16
CA TYR A 86 1.03 -7.50 10.65
C TYR A 86 0.38 -8.69 11.36
N PHE A 87 0.35 -8.70 12.68
CA PHE A 87 -0.24 -9.81 13.45
C PHE A 87 -1.74 -9.96 13.22
N ARG A 88 -2.45 -8.88 12.94
CA ARG A 88 -3.87 -8.92 12.59
C ARG A 88 -4.14 -9.83 11.40
N GLY A 89 -3.41 -9.63 10.30
CA GLY A 89 -3.59 -10.39 9.06
C GLY A 89 -2.75 -11.66 8.94
N GLN A 90 -1.88 -11.97 9.89
CA GLN A 90 -0.88 -13.04 9.77
C GLN A 90 -1.51 -14.41 9.46
N HIS A 91 -2.66 -14.70 10.04
CA HIS A 91 -3.34 -15.99 9.91
C HIS A 91 -3.88 -16.26 8.50
N THR A 92 -4.00 -15.23 7.66
CA THR A 92 -4.48 -15.35 6.27
C THR A 92 -3.34 -15.39 5.25
N ILE A 93 -2.09 -15.26 5.67
CA ILE A 93 -0.91 -15.26 4.79
C ILE A 93 -0.64 -16.69 4.31
N PRO A 94 -0.75 -16.99 2.99
CA PRO A 94 -0.62 -18.37 2.50
C PRO A 94 0.83 -18.85 2.34
N SER A 95 1.82 -17.94 2.36
CA SER A 95 3.21 -18.28 2.12
C SER A 95 4.17 -17.41 2.91
N ASP A 96 5.16 -18.06 3.56
CA ASP A 96 6.22 -17.37 4.27
C ASP A 96 7.25 -16.69 3.35
N THR A 97 7.31 -17.08 2.09
CA THR A 97 8.31 -16.59 1.13
C THR A 97 7.94 -15.27 0.48
N VAL A 98 6.67 -14.82 0.59
CA VAL A 98 6.26 -13.53 0.06
C VAL A 98 6.92 -12.37 0.82
N CYS A 99 7.19 -11.26 0.14
CA CYS A 99 7.85 -10.10 0.74
C CYS A 99 7.01 -9.49 1.89
N TYR A 100 7.69 -8.92 2.87
CA TYR A 100 7.04 -8.36 4.07
C TYR A 100 5.98 -7.28 3.77
N PRO A 101 6.19 -6.33 2.83
CA PRO A 101 5.15 -5.37 2.45
C PRO A 101 3.85 -6.02 1.97
N ALA A 102 3.93 -7.14 1.25
CA ALA A 102 2.76 -7.89 0.83
C ALA A 102 2.04 -8.55 2.02
N LYS A 103 2.80 -9.10 2.97
CA LYS A 103 2.23 -9.66 4.20
C LYS A 103 1.44 -8.64 5.00
N LEU A 104 1.89 -7.39 5.04
CA LEU A 104 1.18 -6.30 5.71
C LEU A 104 -0.20 -6.01 5.11
N LEU A 105 -0.39 -6.23 3.80
CA LEU A 105 -1.67 -6.01 3.14
C LEU A 105 -2.81 -6.85 3.70
N HIS A 106 -2.53 -8.04 4.20
CA HIS A 106 -3.54 -8.84 4.91
C HIS A 106 -4.12 -8.09 6.11
N GLY A 107 -3.23 -7.50 6.94
CA GLY A 107 -3.66 -6.68 8.07
C GLY A 107 -4.36 -5.39 7.66
N HIS A 108 -3.91 -4.73 6.59
CA HIS A 108 -4.57 -3.54 6.05
C HIS A 108 -6.01 -3.83 5.62
N VAL A 109 -6.22 -4.93 4.91
CA VAL A 109 -7.55 -5.34 4.44
C VAL A 109 -8.46 -5.68 5.62
N GLU A 110 -8.00 -6.47 6.58
CA GLU A 110 -8.78 -6.79 7.77
C GLU A 110 -9.14 -5.57 8.61
N ALA A 111 -8.21 -4.60 8.73
CA ALA A 111 -8.50 -3.35 9.41
C ALA A 111 -9.62 -2.54 8.74
N LEU A 112 -9.70 -2.57 7.41
CA LEU A 112 -10.79 -1.91 6.67
C LEU A 112 -12.12 -2.65 6.83
N VAL A 113 -12.12 -3.98 6.83
CA VAL A 113 -13.32 -4.78 7.10
C VAL A 113 -13.88 -4.47 8.49
N GLU A 114 -13.01 -4.45 9.51
CA GLU A 114 -13.39 -4.11 10.87
C GLU A 114 -13.87 -2.66 11.02
N ALA A 115 -13.33 -1.73 10.21
CA ALA A 115 -13.77 -0.34 10.18
C ALA A 115 -15.19 -0.17 9.58
N GLY A 116 -15.74 -1.23 8.97
CA GLY A 116 -17.10 -1.23 8.45
C GLY A 116 -17.28 -0.40 7.18
N VAL A 117 -16.26 -0.31 6.32
CA VAL A 117 -16.41 0.34 5.00
C VAL A 117 -17.33 -0.48 4.09
N ASP A 118 -18.10 0.18 3.22
CA ASP A 118 -19.02 -0.52 2.31
C ASP A 118 -18.27 -1.30 1.24
N ASN A 119 -17.18 -0.73 0.75
CA ASN A 119 -16.37 -1.28 -0.32
C ASN A 119 -14.88 -1.20 0.03
N ILE A 120 -14.09 -2.19 -0.38
CA ILE A 120 -12.63 -2.12 -0.38
C ILE A 120 -12.15 -2.15 -1.83
N PHE A 121 -11.35 -1.15 -2.20
CA PHE A 121 -10.78 -1.05 -3.53
C PHE A 121 -9.29 -1.35 -3.52
N TYR A 122 -8.89 -2.41 -4.20
CA TYR A 122 -7.48 -2.76 -4.42
C TYR A 122 -7.30 -3.38 -5.80
N PRO A 123 -6.92 -2.58 -6.82
CA PRO A 123 -6.85 -3.05 -8.20
C PRO A 123 -5.59 -3.87 -8.48
N CYS A 124 -5.71 -4.81 -9.40
CA CYS A 124 -4.58 -5.47 -10.04
C CYS A 124 -3.94 -4.52 -11.07
N MET A 125 -2.67 -4.21 -10.88
CA MET A 125 -1.95 -3.26 -11.74
C MET A 125 -0.65 -3.87 -12.29
N PRO A 126 -0.70 -4.60 -13.41
CA PRO A 126 0.48 -5.23 -13.98
C PRO A 126 1.51 -4.26 -14.54
N TYR A 127 1.07 -3.07 -14.97
CA TYR A 127 1.92 -2.07 -15.60
C TYR A 127 1.71 -0.69 -14.97
N ASN A 128 2.81 -0.01 -14.71
CA ASN A 128 2.80 1.33 -14.15
C ASN A 128 2.78 2.41 -15.25
N PHE A 129 2.62 3.66 -14.84
CA PHE A 129 2.71 4.79 -15.76
C PHE A 129 4.15 4.98 -16.23
N ASP A 130 4.34 5.21 -17.53
CA ASP A 130 5.65 5.49 -18.10
C ASP A 130 5.97 6.99 -17.97
N GLU A 131 6.96 7.30 -17.14
CA GLU A 131 7.47 8.65 -16.93
C GLU A 131 8.66 8.97 -17.87
N GLY A 132 9.01 8.09 -18.79
CA GLY A 132 10.14 8.23 -19.71
C GLY A 132 11.51 8.15 -19.01
N LYS A 133 11.60 7.55 -17.83
CA LYS A 133 12.83 7.42 -17.02
C LYS A 133 13.33 6.00 -16.87
N SER A 134 12.63 5.04 -17.44
CA SER A 134 12.90 3.62 -17.33
C SER A 134 12.57 2.94 -18.65
N ASP A 135 13.27 1.88 -18.98
CA ASP A 135 13.01 1.00 -20.13
C ASP A 135 11.99 -0.10 -19.80
N ASN A 136 11.61 -0.25 -18.53
CA ASN A 136 10.66 -1.23 -18.08
C ASN A 136 9.74 -0.66 -16.97
N ASN A 137 8.45 -0.66 -17.25
CA ASN A 137 7.42 -0.15 -16.32
C ASN A 137 6.46 -1.25 -15.83
N TYR A 138 6.81 -2.52 -15.97
CA TYR A 138 6.05 -3.60 -15.37
C TYR A 138 6.24 -3.64 -13.86
N ASN A 139 5.15 -3.78 -13.12
CA ASN A 139 5.18 -4.03 -11.71
C ASN A 139 5.64 -5.45 -11.40
N CYS A 140 6.22 -5.67 -10.22
CA CYS A 140 6.52 -7.02 -9.79
C CYS A 140 5.23 -7.86 -9.67
N PRO A 141 5.28 -9.19 -9.80
CA PRO A 141 4.09 -10.04 -9.75
C PRO A 141 3.24 -9.87 -8.49
N VAL A 142 3.88 -9.55 -7.35
CA VAL A 142 3.16 -9.27 -6.09
C VAL A 142 2.30 -8.02 -6.23
N VAL A 143 2.84 -6.90 -6.69
CA VAL A 143 2.06 -5.68 -6.93
C VAL A 143 0.96 -5.91 -7.98
N ALA A 144 1.29 -6.67 -9.02
CA ALA A 144 0.37 -6.90 -10.15
C ALA A 144 -0.87 -7.73 -9.78
N TYR A 145 -0.71 -8.77 -8.92
CA TYR A 145 -1.74 -9.80 -8.75
C TYR A 145 -2.11 -10.09 -7.29
N TYR A 146 -1.52 -9.42 -6.33
CA TYR A 146 -1.80 -9.67 -4.90
C TYR A 146 -3.25 -9.40 -4.51
N PRO A 147 -4.00 -8.49 -5.15
CA PRO A 147 -5.44 -8.35 -4.90
C PRO A 147 -6.24 -9.65 -5.08
N GLU A 148 -5.92 -10.47 -6.07
CA GLU A 148 -6.57 -11.78 -6.26
C GLU A 148 -6.19 -12.78 -5.17
N LEU A 149 -4.93 -12.76 -4.74
CA LEU A 149 -4.47 -13.62 -3.66
C LEU A 149 -5.19 -13.28 -2.34
N LEU A 150 -5.39 -12.01 -2.04
CA LEU A 150 -6.17 -11.57 -0.87
C LEU A 150 -7.62 -12.04 -0.97
N ALA A 151 -8.26 -11.91 -2.14
CA ALA A 151 -9.62 -12.39 -2.35
C ALA A 151 -9.78 -13.89 -2.04
N ALA A 152 -8.75 -14.69 -2.35
CA ALA A 152 -8.74 -16.12 -2.12
C ALA A 152 -8.42 -16.52 -0.67
N ASN A 153 -7.68 -15.69 0.08
CA ASN A 153 -7.10 -16.08 1.37
C ASN A 153 -7.62 -15.29 2.58
N VAL A 154 -8.34 -14.18 2.37
CA VAL A 154 -8.94 -13.38 3.46
C VAL A 154 -10.44 -13.61 3.50
N PRO A 155 -10.94 -14.52 4.40
CA PRO A 155 -12.36 -14.89 4.42
C PRO A 155 -13.29 -13.72 4.71
N ASP A 156 -12.84 -12.77 5.50
CA ASP A 156 -13.59 -11.61 5.94
C ASP A 156 -13.90 -10.61 4.82
N LEU A 157 -13.23 -10.71 3.67
CA LEU A 157 -13.59 -9.96 2.47
C LEU A 157 -15.00 -10.27 1.95
N LYS A 158 -15.61 -11.41 2.35
CA LYS A 158 -17.01 -11.71 2.03
C LYS A 158 -18.02 -10.79 2.75
N LYS A 159 -17.60 -10.07 3.78
CA LYS A 159 -18.44 -9.13 4.54
C LYS A 159 -18.59 -7.77 3.88
N VAL A 160 -17.74 -7.45 2.90
CA VAL A 160 -17.70 -6.16 2.18
C VAL A 160 -17.67 -6.41 0.67
N ARG A 161 -18.01 -5.37 -0.11
CA ARG A 161 -17.81 -5.46 -1.55
C ARG A 161 -16.34 -5.23 -1.88
N TYR A 162 -15.63 -6.29 -2.25
CA TYR A 162 -14.22 -6.21 -2.63
C TYR A 162 -14.07 -5.98 -4.12
N LEU A 163 -13.42 -4.87 -4.48
CA LEU A 163 -13.23 -4.40 -5.85
C LEU A 163 -11.75 -4.54 -6.21
N ASN A 164 -11.42 -5.58 -6.99
CA ASN A 164 -10.04 -5.86 -7.44
C ASN A 164 -9.91 -5.92 -8.97
N PRO A 165 -10.41 -4.90 -9.70
CA PRO A 165 -10.34 -4.89 -11.15
C PRO A 165 -8.91 -4.80 -11.66
N TYR A 166 -8.69 -5.22 -12.91
CA TYR A 166 -7.45 -4.95 -13.63
C TYR A 166 -7.48 -3.54 -14.20
N PHE A 167 -6.62 -2.67 -13.70
CA PHE A 167 -6.44 -1.31 -14.20
C PHE A 167 -5.05 -1.07 -14.76
N GLY A 168 -4.96 -0.21 -15.79
CA GLY A 168 -3.72 0.32 -16.32
C GLY A 168 -3.83 1.82 -16.49
N LEU A 169 -3.12 2.60 -15.67
CA LEU A 169 -3.11 4.07 -15.76
C LEU A 169 -2.45 4.57 -17.06
N HIS A 170 -1.61 3.74 -17.69
CA HIS A 170 -0.96 4.01 -18.97
C HIS A 170 -1.92 3.99 -20.17
N ARG A 171 -3.16 3.55 -20.00
CA ARG A 171 -4.18 3.46 -21.05
C ARG A 171 -5.47 4.18 -20.65
N PRO A 172 -5.54 5.52 -20.77
CA PRO A 172 -6.66 6.30 -20.24
C PRO A 172 -8.03 5.87 -20.78
N ARG A 173 -8.12 5.47 -22.04
CA ARG A 173 -9.39 5.02 -22.65
C ARG A 173 -9.87 3.69 -22.06
N ASP A 174 -8.96 2.75 -21.84
CA ASP A 174 -9.28 1.45 -21.23
C ASP A 174 -9.60 1.62 -19.74
N PHE A 175 -8.89 2.53 -19.08
CA PHE A 175 -9.17 2.90 -17.70
C PHE A 175 -10.60 3.43 -17.54
N ALA A 176 -11.01 4.41 -18.37
CA ALA A 176 -12.36 4.97 -18.33
C ALA A 176 -13.44 3.88 -18.50
N LYS A 177 -13.33 3.03 -19.52
CA LYS A 177 -14.28 1.93 -19.76
C LYS A 177 -14.41 0.98 -18.59
N ARG A 178 -13.28 0.65 -17.92
CA ARG A 178 -13.29 -0.25 -16.75
C ARG A 178 -13.80 0.43 -15.49
N ALA A 179 -13.67 1.74 -15.39
CA ALA A 179 -14.19 2.52 -14.26
C ALA A 179 -15.71 2.75 -14.34
N GLU A 180 -16.30 2.64 -15.53
CA GLU A 180 -17.74 2.74 -15.77
C GLU A 180 -18.48 1.40 -15.51
N ALA A 181 -17.78 0.27 -15.60
CA ALA A 181 -18.33 -1.08 -15.40
C ALA A 181 -18.42 -1.48 -13.93
#